data_4072fc91f73e5fff17c73a58120cd328
#
_entry.id   4072fc91f73e5fff17c73a58120cd328
#
_cell.length_a   1.000
_cell.length_b   1.000
_cell.length_c   1.000
_cell.angle_alpha   90.00
_cell.angle_beta   90.00
_cell.angle_gamma   90.00
#
_symmetry.space_group_name_H-M   'P 1'
#
loop_
_entity.id
_entity.type
_entity.pdbx_description
1 polymer ?
#
loop_
_entity_poly.entity_id
_entity_poly.type
_entity_poly.pdbx_seq_one_letter_code
_entity_poly.pdbx_strand_id
1 'polypeptide(L)'
;MDYIKARTYIDESHRFGGEMGLEAITCLLEKLGNPHEALQFIHIAGTNGKGSVGAYLAAVLQEAGYRIGRFISPTLYEYRERIQINGVYIEEEAFGRLMDPVVKAIGELEEEHKPLPSPFEIETAISFLYYKEKNCDFVLLECGMGGKTDATNVIRNTKLAVITSISMDHMEYLGNTLGEIAGQKAGIIKPGSRVVTCRQEKEAMDVIERESKKLGCPLYVGDKTEAELVTADLDHMVFRYQKETYTIHLAGSHQLENAVLALAGIRALQDTGYQISGEQIRSGMEKARWNGRFTILKKDPYLVVDGAHNPDAARKLQESLRMYFPNREFVFLMGVFRDKQYEAIAERMAPMAREIIAMETPDNPRALPAKELGEVLCRYKTPEQVYVADSLEKALQLGMKLAGKEDVIVAFGSLSFIGDLTKLSENLE
;
A
#
# COMPACT_ATOMS: atom_id res chain seq x y z
N MET A 1 -20.37 -21.36 2.66
CA MET A 1 -21.38 -20.25 2.75
C MET A 1 -21.29 -19.38 1.50
N ASP A 2 -22.26 -18.46 1.30
CA ASP A 2 -22.14 -17.44 0.24
C ASP A 2 -21.21 -16.30 0.65
N TYR A 3 -20.79 -15.47 -0.31
CA TYR A 3 -19.87 -14.37 -0.13
C TYR A 3 -20.40 -13.32 0.86
N ILE A 4 -21.68 -12.98 0.80
CA ILE A 4 -22.27 -11.95 1.68
C ILE A 4 -22.21 -12.39 3.14
N LYS A 5 -22.59 -13.65 3.43
CA LYS A 5 -22.49 -14.21 4.79
C LYS A 5 -21.03 -14.28 5.27
N ALA A 6 -20.10 -14.64 4.39
CA ALA A 6 -18.68 -14.66 4.72
C ALA A 6 -18.17 -13.26 5.10
N ARG A 7 -18.56 -12.24 4.37
CA ARG A 7 -18.27 -10.84 4.66
C ARG A 7 -18.83 -10.39 6.01
N THR A 8 -20.13 -10.63 6.22
CA THR A 8 -20.80 -10.28 7.47
C THR A 8 -20.09 -10.92 8.67
N TYR A 9 -19.70 -12.20 8.58
CA TYR A 9 -18.98 -12.87 9.64
C TYR A 9 -17.63 -12.20 9.94
N ILE A 10 -16.86 -11.81 8.91
CA ILE A 10 -15.59 -11.12 9.08
C ILE A 10 -15.82 -9.74 9.72
N ASP A 11 -16.80 -8.98 9.26
CA ASP A 11 -17.12 -7.67 9.83
C ASP A 11 -17.56 -7.78 11.32
N GLU A 12 -18.31 -8.81 11.67
CA GLU A 12 -18.70 -9.07 13.06
C GLU A 12 -17.55 -9.59 13.93
N SER A 13 -16.49 -10.16 13.34
CA SER A 13 -15.35 -10.71 14.09
C SER A 13 -14.49 -9.66 14.79
N HIS A 14 -14.71 -8.37 14.55
CA HIS A 14 -14.13 -7.27 15.34
C HIS A 14 -14.43 -7.42 16.84
N ARG A 15 -15.51 -8.10 17.22
CA ARG A 15 -15.89 -8.39 18.62
C ARG A 15 -14.93 -9.33 19.34
N PHE A 16 -14.14 -10.11 18.62
CA PHE A 16 -13.20 -11.06 19.25
C PHE A 16 -12.02 -10.35 19.91
N GLY A 17 -11.85 -9.02 19.68
CA GLY A 17 -10.68 -8.28 20.10
C GLY A 17 -9.47 -8.73 19.28
N GLY A 18 -8.36 -8.08 19.46
CA GLY A 18 -7.12 -8.49 18.81
C GLY A 18 -5.98 -7.87 19.59
N GLU A 19 -5.30 -8.66 20.41
CA GLU A 19 -3.97 -8.26 20.85
C GLU A 19 -3.01 -8.37 19.67
N MET A 20 -2.11 -7.39 19.55
CA MET A 20 -1.07 -7.46 18.53
C MET A 20 -0.14 -8.63 18.81
N GLY A 21 -0.06 -9.58 17.89
CA GLY A 21 0.76 -10.76 18.05
C GLY A 21 0.49 -11.78 16.95
N LEU A 22 1.12 -12.95 17.05
CA LEU A 22 0.98 -14.03 16.08
C LEU A 22 0.24 -15.25 16.65
N GLU A 23 -0.23 -15.19 17.90
CA GLU A 23 -0.78 -16.35 18.56
C GLU A 23 -2.11 -16.78 17.94
N ALA A 24 -3.05 -15.85 17.74
CA ALA A 24 -4.38 -16.15 17.19
C ALA A 24 -4.30 -16.68 15.75
N ILE A 25 -3.53 -16.03 14.88
CA ILE A 25 -3.32 -16.52 13.50
C ILE A 25 -2.61 -17.87 13.48
N THR A 26 -1.65 -18.11 14.38
CA THR A 26 -0.95 -19.41 14.48
C THR A 26 -1.93 -20.51 14.85
N CYS A 27 -2.73 -20.32 15.91
CA CYS A 27 -3.76 -21.28 16.32
C CYS A 27 -4.76 -21.57 15.20
N LEU A 28 -5.23 -20.52 14.48
CA LEU A 28 -6.13 -20.70 13.35
C LEU A 28 -5.49 -21.53 12.22
N LEU A 29 -4.25 -21.21 11.85
CA LEU A 29 -3.56 -21.93 10.77
C LEU A 29 -3.24 -23.37 11.13
N GLU A 30 -2.95 -23.67 12.39
CA GLU A 30 -2.80 -25.05 12.88
C GLU A 30 -4.07 -25.88 12.66
N LYS A 31 -5.24 -25.32 13.01
CA LYS A 31 -6.55 -25.96 12.76
C LYS A 31 -6.83 -26.14 11.26
N LEU A 32 -6.32 -25.24 10.41
CA LEU A 32 -6.45 -25.31 8.95
C LEU A 32 -5.38 -26.18 8.25
N GLY A 33 -4.50 -26.86 9.03
CA GLY A 33 -3.46 -27.73 8.49
C GLY A 33 -2.29 -26.98 7.85
N ASN A 34 -1.97 -25.79 8.38
CA ASN A 34 -0.81 -24.97 8.03
C ASN A 34 -0.64 -24.74 6.51
N PRO A 35 -1.65 -24.21 5.80
CA PRO A 35 -1.60 -24.06 4.34
C PRO A 35 -0.41 -23.21 3.86
N HIS A 36 0.06 -22.27 4.67
CA HIS A 36 1.17 -21.37 4.37
C HIS A 36 2.54 -22.05 4.29
N GLU A 37 2.73 -23.23 4.90
CA GLU A 37 4.01 -23.93 4.85
C GLU A 37 4.35 -24.47 3.46
N ALA A 38 3.33 -24.66 2.60
CA ALA A 38 3.50 -25.10 1.21
C ALA A 38 3.82 -23.94 0.24
N LEU A 39 3.79 -22.69 0.69
CA LEU A 39 3.93 -21.49 -0.14
C LEU A 39 5.33 -20.85 -0.02
N GLN A 40 5.73 -20.12 -1.04
CA GLN A 40 6.94 -19.30 -1.05
C GLN A 40 6.56 -17.83 -1.05
N PHE A 41 7.23 -17.03 -0.21
CA PHE A 41 6.80 -15.65 0.02
C PHE A 41 7.83 -14.62 -0.41
N ILE A 42 7.32 -13.54 -0.99
CA ILE A 42 7.96 -12.23 -1.09
C ILE A 42 7.21 -11.34 -0.09
N HIS A 43 7.83 -11.06 1.03
CA HIS A 43 7.20 -10.34 2.14
C HIS A 43 7.59 -8.87 2.12
N ILE A 44 6.60 -7.96 2.13
CA ILE A 44 6.81 -6.54 1.88
C ILE A 44 6.35 -5.72 3.09
N ALA A 45 7.30 -5.05 3.75
CA ALA A 45 7.04 -4.08 4.81
C ALA A 45 7.58 -2.70 4.42
N GLY A 46 7.14 -1.66 5.10
CA GLY A 46 7.57 -0.28 4.87
C GLY A 46 6.50 0.72 5.28
N THR A 47 6.82 2.00 5.28
CA THR A 47 5.82 3.04 5.52
C THR A 47 5.09 3.35 4.22
N ASN A 48 5.80 3.79 3.20
CA ASN A 48 5.27 4.16 1.89
C ASN A 48 5.87 3.26 0.78
N GLY A 49 5.13 3.07 -0.33
CA GLY A 49 5.65 2.36 -1.51
C GLY A 49 5.39 0.85 -1.57
N LYS A 50 4.90 0.20 -0.50
CA LYS A 50 4.64 -1.26 -0.46
C LYS A 50 3.86 -1.76 -1.68
N GLY A 51 2.68 -1.20 -1.92
CA GLY A 51 1.81 -1.60 -3.02
C GLY A 51 2.44 -1.36 -4.41
N SER A 52 3.16 -0.22 -4.61
CA SER A 52 3.84 0.06 -5.89
C SER A 52 4.99 -0.90 -6.16
N VAL A 53 5.86 -1.16 -5.15
CA VAL A 53 6.96 -2.14 -5.28
C VAL A 53 6.40 -3.53 -5.52
N GLY A 54 5.33 -3.91 -4.79
CA GLY A 54 4.62 -5.17 -5.01
C GLY A 54 4.04 -5.28 -6.42
N ALA A 55 3.54 -4.19 -7.01
CA ALA A 55 3.03 -4.16 -8.38
C ALA A 55 4.15 -4.42 -9.42
N TYR A 56 5.30 -3.76 -9.28
CA TYR A 56 6.45 -4.01 -10.15
C TYR A 56 6.95 -5.45 -10.04
N LEU A 57 7.16 -5.95 -8.81
CA LEU A 57 7.61 -7.32 -8.59
C LEU A 57 6.64 -8.35 -9.18
N ALA A 58 5.33 -8.18 -8.92
CA ALA A 58 4.31 -9.06 -9.45
C ALA A 58 4.30 -9.09 -10.97
N ALA A 59 4.33 -7.92 -11.63
CA ALA A 59 4.30 -7.82 -13.08
C ALA A 59 5.54 -8.48 -13.72
N VAL A 60 6.74 -8.26 -13.17
CA VAL A 60 7.98 -8.89 -13.68
C VAL A 60 7.94 -10.41 -13.51
N LEU A 61 7.49 -10.90 -12.36
CA LEU A 61 7.41 -12.34 -12.11
C LEU A 61 6.34 -13.03 -12.98
N GLN A 62 5.23 -12.34 -13.27
CA GLN A 62 4.21 -12.82 -14.21
C GLN A 62 4.76 -12.91 -15.63
N GLU A 63 5.52 -11.91 -16.10
CA GLU A 63 6.20 -11.96 -17.41
C GLU A 63 7.22 -13.12 -17.47
N ALA A 64 7.81 -13.48 -16.34
CA ALA A 64 8.68 -14.65 -16.23
C ALA A 64 7.93 -16.00 -16.18
N GLY A 65 6.59 -15.97 -16.23
CA GLY A 65 5.75 -17.16 -16.29
C GLY A 65 5.33 -17.71 -14.94
N TYR A 66 5.65 -17.03 -13.82
CA TYR A 66 5.22 -17.47 -12.49
C TYR A 66 3.77 -17.12 -12.19
N ARG A 67 3.08 -18.01 -11.47
CA ARG A 67 1.75 -17.75 -10.91
C ARG A 67 1.88 -17.04 -9.58
N ILE A 68 1.43 -15.79 -9.52
CA ILE A 68 1.65 -14.90 -8.40
C ILE A 68 0.36 -14.69 -7.60
N GLY A 69 0.33 -15.18 -6.35
CA GLY A 69 -0.63 -14.73 -5.36
C GLY A 69 -0.23 -13.35 -4.83
N ARG A 70 -1.21 -12.47 -4.60
CA ARG A 70 -0.94 -11.15 -4.05
C ARG A 70 -1.95 -10.81 -2.96
N PHE A 71 -1.45 -10.52 -1.76
CA PHE A 71 -2.24 -10.07 -0.60
C PHE A 71 -1.90 -8.63 -0.29
N ILE A 72 -2.90 -7.75 -0.31
CA ILE A 72 -2.73 -6.30 -0.18
C ILE A 72 -3.66 -5.69 0.88
N SER A 73 -3.25 -4.54 1.43
CA SER A 73 -4.08 -3.73 2.31
C SER A 73 -3.66 -2.24 2.30
N PRO A 74 -4.62 -1.30 2.46
CA PRO A 74 -6.06 -1.50 2.35
C PRO A 74 -6.52 -1.75 0.90
N THR A 75 -7.78 -2.12 0.71
CA THR A 75 -8.45 -2.16 -0.61
C THR A 75 -8.97 -0.77 -0.98
N LEU A 76 -9.11 -0.49 -2.27
CA LEU A 76 -9.56 0.82 -2.78
C LEU A 76 -10.97 0.78 -3.37
N TYR A 77 -11.24 -0.19 -4.24
CA TYR A 77 -12.47 -0.26 -5.04
C TYR A 77 -13.38 -1.37 -4.60
N GLU A 78 -12.81 -2.52 -4.27
CA GLU A 78 -13.54 -3.73 -3.94
C GLU A 78 -12.80 -4.53 -2.87
N TYR A 79 -13.56 -5.15 -1.97
CA TYR A 79 -12.96 -5.93 -0.89
C TYR A 79 -12.09 -7.10 -1.36
N ARG A 80 -12.50 -7.76 -2.46
CA ARG A 80 -11.77 -8.91 -3.04
C ARG A 80 -10.42 -8.55 -3.64
N GLU A 81 -10.12 -7.24 -3.85
CA GLU A 81 -8.77 -6.77 -4.20
C GLU A 81 -7.69 -7.30 -3.27
N ARG A 82 -8.04 -7.56 -2.01
CA ARG A 82 -7.12 -8.04 -1.00
C ARG A 82 -6.45 -9.36 -1.38
N ILE A 83 -7.15 -10.22 -2.13
CA ILE A 83 -6.70 -11.56 -2.51
C ILE A 83 -6.76 -11.70 -4.03
N GLN A 84 -5.60 -11.72 -4.66
CA GLN A 84 -5.50 -11.76 -6.13
C GLN A 84 -4.55 -12.88 -6.57
N ILE A 85 -4.78 -13.39 -7.78
CA ILE A 85 -3.82 -14.23 -8.50
C ILE A 85 -3.64 -13.63 -9.90
N ASN A 86 -2.41 -13.26 -10.25
CA ASN A 86 -2.08 -12.62 -11.53
C ASN A 86 -2.99 -11.41 -11.87
N GLY A 87 -3.33 -10.60 -10.86
CA GLY A 87 -4.19 -9.42 -10.99
C GLY A 87 -5.69 -9.70 -11.04
N VAL A 88 -6.11 -10.98 -11.01
CA VAL A 88 -7.52 -11.37 -10.93
C VAL A 88 -7.91 -11.58 -9.47
N TYR A 89 -8.99 -10.94 -9.04
CA TYR A 89 -9.50 -11.07 -7.67
C TYR A 89 -10.07 -12.45 -7.40
N ILE A 90 -10.02 -12.89 -6.14
CA ILE A 90 -10.68 -14.13 -5.72
C ILE A 90 -12.17 -14.11 -6.10
N GLU A 91 -12.66 -15.22 -6.64
CA GLU A 91 -14.07 -15.38 -6.98
C GLU A 91 -14.94 -15.41 -5.70
N GLU A 92 -16.12 -14.80 -5.72
CA GLU A 92 -17.06 -14.78 -4.58
C GLU A 92 -17.38 -16.18 -4.06
N GLU A 93 -17.60 -17.12 -5.00
CA GLU A 93 -17.86 -18.52 -4.66
C GLU A 93 -16.67 -19.17 -3.95
N ALA A 94 -15.44 -18.91 -4.42
CA ALA A 94 -14.23 -19.43 -3.80
C ALA A 94 -14.03 -18.82 -2.40
N PHE A 95 -14.28 -17.52 -2.25
CA PHE A 95 -14.18 -16.83 -0.96
C PHE A 95 -15.18 -17.44 0.05
N GLY A 96 -16.45 -17.57 -0.32
CA GLY A 96 -17.48 -18.15 0.53
C GLY A 96 -17.19 -19.60 0.91
N ARG A 97 -16.74 -20.43 -0.03
CA ARG A 97 -16.36 -21.82 0.20
C ARG A 97 -15.17 -21.97 1.14
N LEU A 98 -14.13 -21.14 0.97
CA LEU A 98 -12.94 -21.15 1.81
C LEU A 98 -13.22 -20.62 3.22
N MET A 99 -14.27 -19.85 3.40
CA MET A 99 -14.68 -19.39 4.73
C MET A 99 -15.28 -20.51 5.59
N ASP A 100 -15.90 -21.55 5.00
CA ASP A 100 -16.50 -22.65 5.78
C ASP A 100 -15.52 -23.35 6.73
N PRO A 101 -14.35 -23.84 6.30
CA PRO A 101 -13.36 -24.42 7.20
C PRO A 101 -12.80 -23.41 8.22
N VAL A 102 -12.72 -22.13 7.86
CA VAL A 102 -12.25 -21.07 8.78
C VAL A 102 -13.22 -20.85 9.92
N VAL A 103 -14.53 -20.73 9.63
CA VAL A 103 -15.57 -20.59 10.68
C VAL A 103 -15.59 -21.80 11.60
N LYS A 104 -15.46 -23.02 11.04
CA LYS A 104 -15.37 -24.24 11.86
C LYS A 104 -14.15 -24.20 12.78
N ALA A 105 -12.98 -23.83 12.25
CA ALA A 105 -11.76 -23.73 13.03
C ALA A 105 -11.86 -22.69 14.17
N ILE A 106 -12.50 -21.53 13.89
CA ILE A 106 -12.74 -20.50 14.92
C ILE A 106 -13.67 -21.03 16.02
N GLY A 107 -14.73 -21.76 15.67
CA GLY A 107 -15.60 -22.41 16.67
C GLY A 107 -14.85 -23.40 17.57
N GLU A 108 -13.94 -24.21 17.00
CA GLU A 108 -13.09 -25.11 17.77
C GLU A 108 -12.13 -24.35 18.71
N LEU A 109 -11.56 -23.23 18.25
CA LEU A 109 -10.69 -22.38 19.08
C LEU A 109 -11.48 -21.75 20.26
N GLU A 110 -12.73 -21.32 20.01
CA GLU A 110 -13.60 -20.77 21.05
C GLU A 110 -13.94 -21.81 22.12
N GLU A 111 -14.27 -23.04 21.73
CA GLU A 111 -14.51 -24.15 22.65
C GLU A 111 -13.25 -24.51 23.46
N GLU A 112 -12.06 -24.39 22.87
CA GLU A 112 -10.77 -24.63 23.53
C GLU A 112 -10.26 -23.42 24.35
N HIS A 113 -11.00 -22.33 24.41
CA HIS A 113 -10.61 -21.07 25.07
C HIS A 113 -9.26 -20.51 24.57
N LYS A 114 -9.00 -20.65 23.26
CA LYS A 114 -7.82 -20.12 22.57
C LYS A 114 -8.06 -18.71 22.07
N PRO A 115 -6.99 -17.93 21.80
CA PRO A 115 -7.14 -16.61 21.17
C PRO A 115 -7.89 -16.70 19.85
N LEU A 116 -8.89 -15.82 19.66
CA LEU A 116 -9.71 -15.76 18.46
C LEU A 116 -9.12 -14.74 17.47
N PRO A 117 -9.16 -15.04 16.15
CA PRO A 117 -8.52 -14.21 15.15
C PRO A 117 -9.30 -12.94 14.85
N SER A 118 -8.59 -11.83 14.66
CA SER A 118 -9.10 -10.58 14.11
C SER A 118 -9.54 -10.73 12.64
N PRO A 119 -10.33 -9.78 12.08
CA PRO A 119 -10.68 -9.77 10.67
C PRO A 119 -9.47 -9.93 9.74
N PHE A 120 -8.38 -9.21 10.01
CA PHE A 120 -7.17 -9.28 9.18
C PHE A 120 -6.47 -10.64 9.23
N GLU A 121 -6.49 -11.32 10.38
CA GLU A 121 -5.96 -12.68 10.53
C GLU A 121 -6.83 -13.70 9.79
N ILE A 122 -8.17 -13.55 9.82
CA ILE A 122 -9.10 -14.39 9.04
C ILE A 122 -8.83 -14.23 7.54
N GLU A 123 -8.73 -12.98 7.06
CA GLU A 123 -8.43 -12.68 5.67
C GLU A 123 -7.08 -13.26 5.23
N THR A 124 -6.07 -13.16 6.08
CA THR A 124 -4.74 -13.73 5.85
C THR A 124 -4.83 -15.27 5.72
N ALA A 125 -5.58 -15.93 6.60
CA ALA A 125 -5.75 -17.39 6.54
C ALA A 125 -6.49 -17.84 5.28
N ILE A 126 -7.57 -17.13 4.88
CA ILE A 126 -8.30 -17.39 3.61
C ILE A 126 -7.36 -17.25 2.41
N SER A 127 -6.50 -16.22 2.40
CA SER A 127 -5.55 -16.00 1.32
C SER A 127 -4.59 -17.18 1.15
N PHE A 128 -4.06 -17.71 2.26
CA PHE A 128 -3.14 -18.86 2.21
C PHE A 128 -3.83 -20.14 1.72
N LEU A 129 -5.08 -20.39 2.13
CA LEU A 129 -5.88 -21.50 1.60
C LEU A 129 -6.07 -21.36 0.08
N TYR A 130 -6.42 -20.17 -0.39
CA TYR A 130 -6.65 -19.88 -1.81
C TYR A 130 -5.38 -20.06 -2.64
N TYR A 131 -4.27 -19.47 -2.21
CA TYR A 131 -3.01 -19.54 -2.94
C TYR A 131 -2.44 -20.96 -2.99
N LYS A 132 -2.60 -21.75 -1.92
CA LYS A 132 -2.23 -23.16 -1.90
C LYS A 132 -3.11 -23.97 -2.89
N GLU A 133 -4.44 -23.79 -2.86
CA GLU A 133 -5.37 -24.47 -3.78
C GLU A 133 -5.05 -24.19 -5.25
N LYS A 134 -4.71 -22.92 -5.55
CA LYS A 134 -4.41 -22.47 -6.92
C LYS A 134 -2.95 -22.72 -7.33
N ASN A 135 -2.12 -23.34 -6.47
CA ASN A 135 -0.71 -23.64 -6.73
C ASN A 135 0.08 -22.40 -7.17
N CYS A 136 0.06 -21.33 -6.37
CA CYS A 136 0.88 -20.15 -6.62
C CYS A 136 2.36 -20.46 -6.41
N ASP A 137 3.22 -20.03 -7.34
CA ASP A 137 4.67 -20.17 -7.26
C ASP A 137 5.26 -19.23 -6.21
N PHE A 138 4.73 -18.00 -6.15
CA PHE A 138 5.04 -17.00 -5.14
C PHE A 138 3.78 -16.36 -4.59
N VAL A 139 3.85 -15.94 -3.33
CA VAL A 139 2.88 -15.05 -2.71
C VAL A 139 3.58 -13.76 -2.32
N LEU A 140 3.18 -12.65 -2.96
CA LEU A 140 3.55 -11.30 -2.55
C LEU A 140 2.63 -10.90 -1.41
N LEU A 141 3.19 -10.78 -0.22
CA LEU A 141 2.46 -10.57 1.02
C LEU A 141 2.79 -9.19 1.58
N GLU A 142 1.85 -8.26 1.48
CA GLU A 142 1.99 -6.91 2.03
C GLU A 142 1.59 -6.89 3.51
N CYS A 143 2.51 -6.43 4.39
CA CYS A 143 2.17 -6.19 5.79
C CYS A 143 1.09 -5.12 5.94
N GLY A 144 0.12 -5.37 6.78
CA GLY A 144 -0.89 -4.37 7.14
C GLY A 144 -0.28 -3.23 7.95
N MET A 145 0.45 -3.56 9.02
CA MET A 145 1.10 -2.58 9.89
C MET A 145 2.38 -3.16 10.51
N GLY A 146 3.46 -2.36 10.49
CA GLY A 146 4.73 -2.76 11.11
C GLY A 146 5.43 -3.88 10.35
N GLY A 147 5.43 -5.07 10.89
CA GLY A 147 6.04 -6.27 10.35
C GLY A 147 6.19 -7.38 11.40
N LYS A 148 6.92 -7.13 12.49
CA LYS A 148 7.26 -8.16 13.50
C LYS A 148 6.04 -8.88 14.08
N THR A 149 4.99 -8.15 14.39
CA THR A 149 3.74 -8.65 15.01
C THR A 149 2.56 -8.65 14.04
N ASP A 150 2.79 -8.33 12.76
CA ASP A 150 1.75 -8.36 11.74
C ASP A 150 1.33 -9.80 11.45
N ALA A 151 0.04 -10.05 11.26
CA ALA A 151 -0.50 -11.39 11.00
C ALA A 151 0.19 -12.10 9.82
N THR A 152 0.62 -11.32 8.81
CA THR A 152 1.34 -11.85 7.65
C THR A 152 2.70 -12.45 8.02
N ASN A 153 3.26 -12.10 9.19
CA ASN A 153 4.60 -12.53 9.60
C ASN A 153 4.64 -13.94 10.25
N VAL A 154 3.52 -14.64 10.29
CA VAL A 154 3.43 -16.04 10.71
C VAL A 154 4.23 -16.99 9.81
N ILE A 155 4.55 -16.56 8.60
CA ILE A 155 5.27 -17.31 7.56
C ILE A 155 6.75 -17.54 7.91
N ARG A 156 7.32 -18.64 7.38
CA ARG A 156 8.74 -19.01 7.55
C ARG A 156 9.51 -19.09 6.23
N ASN A 157 8.85 -19.45 5.13
CA ASN A 157 9.49 -19.66 3.82
C ASN A 157 9.55 -18.37 3.00
N THR A 158 10.17 -17.33 3.56
CA THR A 158 10.40 -16.04 2.88
C THR A 158 11.60 -16.13 1.96
N LYS A 159 11.44 -15.94 0.66
CA LYS A 159 12.52 -15.90 -0.34
C LYS A 159 13.12 -14.51 -0.43
N LEU A 160 12.27 -13.48 -0.37
CA LEU A 160 12.66 -12.09 -0.43
C LEU A 160 11.91 -11.28 0.63
N ALA A 161 12.63 -10.63 1.52
CA ALA A 161 12.10 -9.63 2.45
C ALA A 161 12.36 -8.23 1.86
N VAL A 162 11.29 -7.52 1.55
CA VAL A 162 11.34 -6.19 0.94
C VAL A 162 11.00 -5.15 1.98
N ILE A 163 11.90 -4.21 2.22
CA ILE A 163 11.67 -3.09 3.13
C ILE A 163 11.66 -1.79 2.29
N THR A 164 10.48 -1.26 2.05
CA THR A 164 10.31 0.00 1.30
C THR A 164 10.67 1.21 2.18
N SER A 165 10.43 2.43 1.71
CA SER A 165 10.81 3.62 2.47
C SER A 165 10.20 3.63 3.89
N ILE A 166 11.03 3.99 4.88
CA ILE A 166 10.66 4.11 6.29
C ILE A 166 10.55 5.60 6.64
N SER A 167 9.44 5.98 7.22
CA SER A 167 9.20 7.31 7.76
C SER A 167 8.32 7.23 9.01
N MET A 168 8.15 8.34 9.71
CA MET A 168 7.30 8.41 10.90
C MET A 168 5.84 8.20 10.51
N ASP A 169 5.24 7.12 10.97
CA ASP A 169 3.83 6.78 10.84
C ASP A 169 3.46 5.71 11.88
N HIS A 170 2.19 5.65 12.27
CA HIS A 170 1.69 4.70 13.28
C HIS A 170 2.51 4.71 14.59
N MET A 171 2.92 5.88 15.05
CA MET A 171 3.86 6.04 16.16
C MET A 171 3.35 5.42 17.47
N GLU A 172 2.04 5.40 17.68
CA GLU A 172 1.40 4.78 18.84
C GLU A 172 1.71 3.28 18.95
N TYR A 173 1.90 2.59 17.80
CA TYR A 173 2.10 1.15 17.74
C TYR A 173 3.53 0.74 17.39
N LEU A 174 4.23 1.54 16.60
CA LEU A 174 5.52 1.16 16.03
C LEU A 174 6.73 1.81 16.71
N GLY A 175 6.50 2.84 17.53
CA GLY A 175 7.54 3.58 18.23
C GLY A 175 7.70 5.02 17.74
N ASN A 176 8.51 5.78 18.46
CA ASN A 176 8.67 7.22 18.31
C ASN A 176 9.97 7.63 17.60
N THR A 177 10.75 6.66 17.13
CA THR A 177 11.99 6.87 16.38
C THR A 177 12.00 6.05 15.09
N LEU A 178 12.80 6.49 14.11
CA LEU A 178 12.97 5.72 12.86
C LEU A 178 13.58 4.35 13.12
N GLY A 179 14.45 4.21 14.12
CA GLY A 179 15.07 2.96 14.50
C GLY A 179 14.06 1.95 15.07
N GLU A 180 13.15 2.40 15.93
CA GLU A 180 12.05 1.55 16.47
C GLU A 180 11.13 1.08 15.35
N ILE A 181 10.68 1.98 14.48
CA ILE A 181 9.83 1.67 13.33
C ILE A 181 10.56 0.70 12.38
N ALA A 182 11.86 0.93 12.11
CA ALA A 182 12.69 0.04 11.31
C ALA A 182 12.80 -1.35 11.94
N GLY A 183 12.94 -1.43 13.27
CA GLY A 183 13.00 -2.69 14.02
C GLY A 183 11.73 -3.52 13.86
N GLN A 184 10.55 -2.87 13.92
CA GLN A 184 9.27 -3.54 13.66
C GLN A 184 9.20 -4.07 12.23
N LYS A 185 9.61 -3.28 11.24
CA LYS A 185 9.56 -3.66 9.82
C LYS A 185 10.61 -4.73 9.48
N ALA A 186 11.83 -4.63 10.02
CA ALA A 186 12.87 -5.64 9.84
C ALA A 186 12.51 -7.01 10.45
N GLY A 187 11.48 -7.09 11.30
CA GLY A 187 10.94 -8.34 11.83
C GLY A 187 10.43 -9.33 10.76
N ILE A 188 10.23 -8.88 9.51
CA ILE A 188 9.87 -9.75 8.38
C ILE A 188 11.06 -10.55 7.81
N ILE A 189 12.29 -10.19 8.17
CA ILE A 189 13.49 -10.88 7.70
C ILE A 189 13.52 -12.28 8.33
N LYS A 190 13.67 -13.32 7.51
CA LYS A 190 13.74 -14.71 7.95
C LYS A 190 15.07 -15.34 7.54
N PRO A 191 15.63 -16.27 8.34
CA PRO A 191 16.83 -17.00 7.95
C PRO A 191 16.69 -17.62 6.56
N GLY A 192 17.72 -17.45 5.71
CA GLY A 192 17.74 -17.96 4.35
C GLY A 192 17.06 -17.06 3.30
N SER A 193 16.40 -15.96 3.71
CA SER A 193 15.87 -14.98 2.77
C SER A 193 16.95 -14.06 2.20
N ARG A 194 16.64 -13.40 1.09
CA ARG A 194 17.34 -12.21 0.62
C ARG A 194 16.60 -10.99 1.17
N VAL A 195 17.33 -9.94 1.51
CA VAL A 195 16.77 -8.68 1.99
C VAL A 195 17.02 -7.60 0.96
N VAL A 196 16.00 -6.83 0.64
CA VAL A 196 16.14 -5.68 -0.24
C VAL A 196 15.51 -4.45 0.40
N THR A 197 16.19 -3.31 0.29
CA THR A 197 15.68 -2.02 0.77
C THR A 197 16.09 -0.90 -0.17
N CYS A 198 15.40 0.25 -0.14
CA CYS A 198 15.90 1.49 -0.72
C CYS A 198 16.93 2.14 0.22
N ARG A 199 17.58 3.22 -0.22
CA ARG A 199 18.40 4.03 0.66
C ARG A 199 17.52 4.63 1.75
N GLN A 200 17.84 4.39 3.01
CA GLN A 200 17.11 4.87 4.19
C GLN A 200 17.90 5.97 4.92
N GLU A 201 17.22 6.69 5.82
CA GLU A 201 17.91 7.48 6.83
C GLU A 201 18.82 6.56 7.65
N LYS A 202 19.96 7.10 8.12
CA LYS A 202 21.01 6.31 8.76
C LYS A 202 20.51 5.44 9.91
N GLU A 203 19.66 5.97 10.77
CA GLU A 203 19.10 5.25 11.92
C GLU A 203 18.32 4.01 11.50
N ALA A 204 17.49 4.11 10.46
CA ALA A 204 16.72 2.99 9.93
C ALA A 204 17.62 1.99 9.18
N MET A 205 18.60 2.49 8.42
CA MET A 205 19.54 1.65 7.68
C MET A 205 20.40 0.80 8.61
N ASP A 206 20.94 1.39 9.68
CA ASP A 206 21.74 0.68 10.68
C ASP A 206 20.97 -0.51 11.32
N VAL A 207 19.65 -0.34 11.50
CA VAL A 207 18.79 -1.43 12.03
C VAL A 207 18.61 -2.54 11.01
N ILE A 208 18.32 -2.22 9.75
CA ILE A 208 18.12 -3.21 8.68
C ILE A 208 19.42 -4.01 8.45
N GLU A 209 20.56 -3.34 8.39
CA GLU A 209 21.88 -3.97 8.24
C GLU A 209 22.18 -4.92 9.40
N ARG A 210 21.96 -4.48 10.63
CA ARG A 210 22.16 -5.28 11.83
C ARG A 210 21.30 -6.54 11.84
N GLU A 211 19.99 -6.42 11.55
CA GLU A 211 19.09 -7.57 11.55
C GLU A 211 19.41 -8.55 10.39
N SER A 212 19.73 -8.02 9.20
CA SER A 212 20.16 -8.83 8.05
C SER A 212 21.43 -9.60 8.37
N LYS A 213 22.44 -8.95 8.94
CA LYS A 213 23.70 -9.57 9.34
C LYS A 213 23.50 -10.62 10.43
N LYS A 214 22.67 -10.31 11.44
CA LYS A 214 22.36 -11.24 12.55
C LYS A 214 21.74 -12.56 12.05
N LEU A 215 20.91 -12.49 11.00
CA LEU A 215 20.23 -13.64 10.41
C LEU A 215 21.00 -14.26 9.23
N GLY A 216 22.18 -13.72 8.89
CA GLY A 216 22.99 -14.21 7.77
C GLY A 216 22.35 -13.99 6.41
N CYS A 217 21.48 -12.98 6.27
CA CYS A 217 20.76 -12.68 5.06
C CYS A 217 21.49 -11.63 4.21
N PRO A 218 21.84 -11.90 2.95
CA PRO A 218 22.40 -10.91 2.04
C PRO A 218 21.45 -9.72 1.86
N LEU A 219 21.99 -8.51 1.99
CA LEU A 219 21.26 -7.26 1.83
C LEU A 219 21.59 -6.60 0.50
N TYR A 220 20.57 -6.23 -0.25
CA TYR A 220 20.63 -5.48 -1.51
C TYR A 220 20.01 -4.11 -1.30
N VAL A 221 20.65 -3.06 -1.80
CA VAL A 221 20.16 -1.69 -1.68
C VAL A 221 19.84 -1.16 -3.07
N GLY A 222 18.58 -0.82 -3.30
CA GLY A 222 18.14 -0.10 -4.50
C GLY A 222 18.38 1.40 -4.31
N ASP A 223 19.47 1.92 -4.88
CA ASP A 223 19.83 3.34 -4.79
C ASP A 223 19.37 4.11 -6.01
N LYS A 224 18.35 4.94 -5.86
CA LYS A 224 17.82 5.77 -6.97
C LYS A 224 18.84 6.77 -7.51
N THR A 225 19.91 7.09 -6.76
CA THR A 225 20.97 8.00 -7.24
C THR A 225 21.83 7.38 -8.32
N GLU A 226 21.79 6.04 -8.49
CA GLU A 226 22.42 5.31 -9.56
C GLU A 226 21.55 5.29 -10.84
N ALA A 227 20.32 5.78 -10.78
CA ALA A 227 19.41 5.86 -11.92
C ALA A 227 19.44 7.26 -12.54
N GLU A 228 19.52 7.31 -13.86
CA GLU A 228 19.42 8.54 -14.66
C GLU A 228 17.99 8.67 -15.19
N LEU A 229 17.26 9.69 -14.75
CA LEU A 229 15.96 10.03 -15.31
C LEU A 229 16.14 10.61 -16.71
N VAL A 230 15.56 9.98 -17.73
CA VAL A 230 15.63 10.43 -19.13
C VAL A 230 14.45 11.33 -19.48
N THR A 231 13.23 10.86 -19.23
CA THR A 231 11.99 11.63 -19.41
C THR A 231 10.98 11.24 -18.34
N ALA A 232 10.10 12.18 -18.01
CA ALA A 232 8.94 11.89 -17.17
C ALA A 232 7.78 12.82 -17.55
N ASP A 233 6.64 12.24 -17.84
CA ASP A 233 5.38 12.90 -18.07
C ASP A 233 4.26 12.16 -17.31
N LEU A 234 3.00 12.55 -17.52
CA LEU A 234 1.86 11.97 -16.82
C LEU A 234 1.53 10.53 -17.27
N ASP A 235 1.99 10.12 -18.44
CA ASP A 235 1.68 8.82 -19.04
C ASP A 235 2.80 7.80 -18.77
N HIS A 236 4.08 8.27 -18.71
CA HIS A 236 5.21 7.38 -18.49
C HIS A 236 6.45 8.09 -17.94
N MET A 237 7.33 7.31 -17.36
CA MET A 237 8.69 7.71 -16.95
C MET A 237 9.69 6.76 -17.59
N VAL A 238 10.73 7.32 -18.21
CA VAL A 238 11.86 6.56 -18.78
C VAL A 238 13.11 6.88 -17.97
N PHE A 239 13.82 5.85 -17.54
CA PHE A 239 15.08 6.00 -16.81
C PHE A 239 16.10 4.92 -17.19
N ARG A 240 17.37 5.23 -16.99
CA ARG A 240 18.47 4.28 -17.11
C ARG A 240 18.93 3.82 -15.74
N TYR A 241 19.12 2.52 -15.59
CA TYR A 241 19.66 1.92 -14.37
C TYR A 241 20.49 0.67 -14.71
N GLN A 242 21.72 0.58 -14.19
CA GLN A 242 22.64 -0.55 -14.45
C GLN A 242 22.81 -0.88 -15.94
N LYS A 243 23.00 0.16 -16.79
CA LYS A 243 23.16 0.11 -18.25
C LYS A 243 21.92 -0.29 -19.07
N GLU A 244 20.79 -0.56 -18.42
CA GLU A 244 19.52 -0.87 -19.08
C GLU A 244 18.59 0.35 -19.02
N THR A 245 17.68 0.42 -19.99
CA THR A 245 16.64 1.46 -20.03
C THR A 245 15.29 0.82 -19.69
N TYR A 246 14.56 1.47 -18.81
CA TYR A 246 13.24 1.03 -18.35
C TYR A 246 12.20 2.11 -18.58
N THR A 247 10.99 1.68 -18.93
CA THR A 247 9.80 2.52 -19.00
C THR A 247 8.83 2.05 -17.91
N ILE A 248 8.26 3.00 -17.18
CA ILE A 248 7.21 2.71 -16.18
C ILE A 248 6.04 3.67 -16.37
N HIS A 249 4.83 3.22 -16.00
CA HIS A 249 3.59 3.97 -16.15
C HIS A 249 2.93 4.38 -14.82
N LEU A 250 3.55 4.05 -13.69
CA LEU A 250 3.12 4.59 -12.41
C LEU A 250 3.63 6.02 -12.28
N ALA A 251 2.73 6.99 -12.20
CA ALA A 251 3.08 8.39 -12.03
C ALA A 251 3.46 8.73 -10.57
N GLY A 252 4.31 9.75 -10.41
CA GLY A 252 4.80 10.23 -9.12
C GLY A 252 6.33 10.24 -9.04
N SER A 253 6.91 11.29 -8.48
CA SER A 253 8.37 11.46 -8.33
C SER A 253 9.04 10.31 -7.57
N HIS A 254 8.31 9.69 -6.65
CA HIS A 254 8.75 8.55 -5.84
C HIS A 254 8.76 7.21 -6.58
N GLN A 255 8.18 7.13 -7.77
CA GLN A 255 8.09 5.86 -8.50
C GLN A 255 9.45 5.41 -9.06
N LEU A 256 10.37 6.32 -9.32
CA LEU A 256 11.75 5.96 -9.66
C LEU A 256 12.41 5.15 -8.52
N GLU A 257 12.26 5.59 -7.27
CA GLU A 257 12.78 4.89 -6.10
C GLU A 257 12.12 3.51 -5.92
N ASN A 258 10.79 3.43 -6.06
CA ASN A 258 10.06 2.17 -5.99
C ASN A 258 10.47 1.20 -7.10
N ALA A 259 10.67 1.69 -8.32
CA ALA A 259 11.10 0.90 -9.46
C ALA A 259 12.52 0.35 -9.27
N VAL A 260 13.46 1.19 -8.83
CA VAL A 260 14.86 0.78 -8.55
C VAL A 260 14.90 -0.26 -7.41
N LEU A 261 14.07 -0.08 -6.37
CA LEU A 261 13.94 -1.05 -5.28
C LEU A 261 13.41 -2.40 -5.80
N ALA A 262 12.40 -2.38 -6.66
CA ALA A 262 11.87 -3.60 -7.27
C ALA A 262 12.91 -4.30 -8.15
N LEU A 263 13.68 -3.56 -8.96
CA LEU A 263 14.79 -4.10 -9.76
C LEU A 263 15.87 -4.74 -8.88
N ALA A 264 16.24 -4.12 -7.76
CA ALA A 264 17.14 -4.73 -6.78
C ALA A 264 16.58 -6.04 -6.20
N GLY A 265 15.27 -6.10 -5.95
CA GLY A 265 14.57 -7.32 -5.51
C GLY A 265 14.60 -8.43 -6.57
N ILE A 266 14.37 -8.10 -7.83
CA ILE A 266 14.49 -9.05 -8.95
C ILE A 266 15.92 -9.58 -9.06
N ARG A 267 16.93 -8.71 -8.95
CA ARG A 267 18.33 -9.14 -8.93
C ARG A 267 18.62 -10.11 -7.78
N ALA A 268 18.10 -9.83 -6.58
CA ALA A 268 18.27 -10.71 -5.44
C ALA A 268 17.64 -12.10 -5.67
N LEU A 269 16.50 -12.18 -6.37
CA LEU A 269 15.88 -13.45 -6.78
C LEU A 269 16.71 -14.18 -7.85
N GLN A 270 17.22 -13.48 -8.85
CA GLN A 270 18.11 -14.05 -9.88
C GLN A 270 19.36 -14.68 -9.24
N ASP A 271 19.97 -14.03 -8.24
CA ASP A 271 21.15 -14.52 -7.53
C ASP A 271 20.85 -15.80 -6.69
N THR A 272 19.57 -16.14 -6.51
CA THR A 272 19.14 -17.43 -5.89
C THR A 272 18.76 -18.49 -6.92
N GLY A 273 18.90 -18.20 -8.22
CA GLY A 273 18.69 -19.15 -9.31
C GLY A 273 17.34 -19.05 -10.02
N TYR A 274 16.46 -18.10 -9.63
CA TYR A 274 15.22 -17.86 -10.37
C TYR A 274 15.52 -17.30 -11.76
N GLN A 275 14.92 -17.90 -12.80
CA GLN A 275 15.17 -17.53 -14.19
C GLN A 275 14.23 -16.37 -14.57
N ILE A 276 14.79 -15.19 -14.71
CA ILE A 276 14.07 -13.97 -15.10
C ILE A 276 14.97 -13.23 -16.10
N SER A 277 14.58 -13.18 -17.37
CA SER A 277 15.39 -12.55 -18.43
C SER A 277 15.28 -11.02 -18.39
N GLY A 278 16.27 -10.33 -18.98
CA GLY A 278 16.22 -8.87 -19.11
C GLY A 278 15.00 -8.35 -19.88
N GLU A 279 14.54 -9.10 -20.88
CA GLU A 279 13.31 -8.79 -21.62
C GLU A 279 12.07 -8.87 -20.74
N GLN A 280 11.93 -9.93 -19.95
CA GLN A 280 10.84 -10.11 -18.99
C GLN A 280 10.83 -9.01 -17.93
N ILE A 281 12.01 -8.59 -17.46
CA ILE A 281 12.13 -7.46 -16.52
C ILE A 281 11.63 -6.18 -17.16
N ARG A 282 12.10 -5.81 -18.36
CA ARG A 282 11.65 -4.59 -19.05
C ARG A 282 10.15 -4.62 -19.31
N SER A 283 9.62 -5.72 -19.85
CA SER A 283 8.20 -5.89 -20.13
C SER A 283 7.36 -5.79 -18.87
N GLY A 284 7.76 -6.46 -17.77
CA GLY A 284 7.03 -6.41 -16.50
C GLY A 284 7.04 -5.03 -15.86
N MET A 285 8.17 -4.31 -15.89
CA MET A 285 8.26 -2.94 -15.39
C MET A 285 7.32 -2.00 -16.17
N GLU A 286 7.26 -2.13 -17.48
CA GLU A 286 6.38 -1.34 -18.35
C GLU A 286 4.89 -1.68 -18.16
N LYS A 287 4.55 -2.95 -17.94
CA LYS A 287 3.18 -3.42 -17.75
C LYS A 287 2.64 -3.19 -16.34
N ALA A 288 3.49 -2.90 -15.36
CA ALA A 288 3.05 -2.69 -13.99
C ALA A 288 2.01 -1.56 -13.89
N ARG A 289 0.91 -1.81 -13.16
CA ARG A 289 -0.14 -0.83 -12.89
C ARG A 289 -0.50 -0.88 -11.40
N TRP A 290 -0.76 0.29 -10.82
CA TRP A 290 -1.16 0.41 -9.43
C TRP A 290 -1.99 1.69 -9.22
N ASN A 291 -3.27 1.54 -8.96
CA ASN A 291 -4.19 2.65 -8.81
C ASN A 291 -4.13 3.28 -7.40
N GLY A 292 -4.67 4.50 -7.26
CA GLY A 292 -4.75 5.21 -5.98
C GLY A 292 -3.44 5.85 -5.53
N ARG A 293 -2.43 5.92 -6.41
CA ARG A 293 -1.17 6.63 -6.22
C ARG A 293 -0.92 7.52 -7.41
N PHE A 294 -1.04 8.83 -7.22
CA PHE A 294 -0.96 9.85 -8.26
C PHE A 294 -1.73 9.44 -9.54
N THR A 295 -2.99 9.07 -9.35
CA THR A 295 -3.85 8.56 -10.45
C THR A 295 -4.66 9.70 -11.04
N ILE A 296 -4.65 9.83 -12.36
CA ILE A 296 -5.43 10.82 -13.09
C ILE A 296 -6.78 10.19 -13.45
N LEU A 297 -7.85 10.74 -12.90
CA LEU A 297 -9.22 10.28 -13.18
C LEU A 297 -9.86 11.06 -14.34
N LYS A 298 -9.51 12.34 -14.52
CA LYS A 298 -10.06 13.22 -15.58
C LYS A 298 -8.97 14.19 -16.03
N LYS A 299 -9.06 14.68 -17.28
CA LYS A 299 -8.05 15.59 -17.86
C LYS A 299 -8.51 17.06 -18.04
N ASP A 300 -9.79 17.34 -18.08
CA ASP A 300 -10.35 18.69 -18.35
C ASP A 300 -11.47 19.09 -17.36
N PRO A 301 -11.18 19.72 -16.21
CA PRO A 301 -9.87 19.95 -15.60
C PRO A 301 -9.22 18.63 -15.13
N TYR A 302 -7.92 18.67 -14.91
CA TYR A 302 -7.27 17.50 -14.32
C TYR A 302 -7.84 17.19 -12.94
N LEU A 303 -8.23 15.92 -12.72
CA LEU A 303 -8.59 15.38 -11.42
C LEU A 303 -7.58 14.29 -11.05
N VAL A 304 -6.73 14.58 -10.07
CA VAL A 304 -5.69 13.68 -9.56
C VAL A 304 -6.11 13.16 -8.19
N VAL A 305 -5.95 11.87 -7.96
CA VAL A 305 -6.14 11.27 -6.64
C VAL A 305 -4.84 10.66 -6.13
N ASP A 306 -4.54 10.85 -4.85
CA ASP A 306 -3.37 10.27 -4.20
C ASP A 306 -3.66 9.90 -2.74
N GLY A 307 -3.16 8.75 -2.31
CA GLY A 307 -3.34 8.25 -0.96
C GLY A 307 -2.40 8.86 0.09
N ALA A 308 -1.78 10.01 -0.16
CA ALA A 308 -0.87 10.66 0.78
C ALA A 308 -1.59 11.03 2.09
N HIS A 309 -1.20 10.38 3.19
CA HIS A 309 -1.84 10.49 4.50
C HIS A 309 -0.84 10.63 5.67
N ASN A 310 0.42 10.83 5.37
CA ASN A 310 1.47 11.17 6.33
C ASN A 310 2.40 12.24 5.76
N PRO A 311 3.23 12.93 6.58
CA PRO A 311 4.05 14.05 6.12
C PRO A 311 5.04 13.70 4.99
N ASP A 312 5.63 12.48 4.99
CA ASP A 312 6.53 12.05 3.91
C ASP A 312 5.78 11.83 2.59
N ALA A 313 4.60 11.18 2.65
CA ALA A 313 3.77 11.01 1.46
C ALA A 313 3.28 12.37 0.92
N ALA A 314 2.91 13.32 1.78
CA ALA A 314 2.55 14.67 1.39
C ALA A 314 3.72 15.40 0.71
N ARG A 315 4.95 15.24 1.19
CA ARG A 315 6.15 15.76 0.55
C ARG A 315 6.35 15.18 -0.86
N LYS A 316 6.20 13.86 -1.01
CA LYS A 316 6.30 13.17 -2.31
C LYS A 316 5.19 13.58 -3.29
N LEU A 317 3.96 13.82 -2.78
CA LEU A 317 2.86 14.37 -3.58
C LEU A 317 3.19 15.79 -4.04
N GLN A 318 3.67 16.66 -3.14
CA GLN A 318 4.10 18.01 -3.50
C GLN A 318 5.18 18.02 -4.60
N GLU A 319 6.20 17.16 -4.49
CA GLU A 319 7.25 17.00 -5.49
C GLU A 319 6.66 16.54 -6.84
N SER A 320 5.74 15.59 -6.82
CA SER A 320 5.07 15.09 -8.02
C SER A 320 4.21 16.15 -8.71
N LEU A 321 3.46 16.93 -7.95
CA LEU A 321 2.66 18.04 -8.47
C LEU A 321 3.54 19.10 -9.14
N ARG A 322 4.66 19.46 -8.53
CA ARG A 322 5.62 20.40 -9.13
C ARG A 322 6.29 19.84 -10.38
N MET A 323 6.55 18.55 -10.42
CA MET A 323 7.17 17.88 -11.56
C MET A 323 6.26 17.85 -12.79
N TYR A 324 4.99 17.47 -12.59
CA TYR A 324 4.05 17.27 -13.69
C TYR A 324 3.20 18.50 -14.05
N PHE A 325 3.02 19.42 -13.11
CA PHE A 325 2.18 20.61 -13.26
C PHE A 325 2.89 21.91 -12.81
N PRO A 326 4.08 22.22 -13.37
CA PRO A 326 4.96 23.28 -12.84
C PRO A 326 4.35 24.67 -12.84
N ASN A 327 3.35 24.93 -13.72
CA ASN A 327 2.74 26.26 -13.89
C ASN A 327 1.21 26.22 -13.73
N ARG A 328 0.68 25.25 -13.01
CA ARG A 328 -0.76 25.11 -12.79
C ARG A 328 -1.14 25.56 -11.38
N GLU A 329 -2.35 26.04 -11.24
CA GLU A 329 -2.97 26.29 -9.95
C GLU A 329 -3.71 25.03 -9.47
N PHE A 330 -3.80 24.88 -8.16
CA PHE A 330 -4.39 23.69 -7.54
C PHE A 330 -5.64 24.04 -6.75
N VAL A 331 -6.68 23.20 -6.91
CA VAL A 331 -7.83 23.12 -6.01
C VAL A 331 -7.71 21.81 -5.25
N PHE A 332 -7.53 21.86 -3.94
CA PHE A 332 -7.34 20.67 -3.13
C PHE A 332 -8.64 20.20 -2.48
N LEU A 333 -8.86 18.88 -2.51
CA LEU A 333 -9.86 18.16 -1.73
C LEU A 333 -9.12 17.35 -0.66
N MET A 334 -9.21 17.75 0.60
CA MET A 334 -8.47 17.12 1.68
C MET A 334 -9.41 16.46 2.68
N GLY A 335 -9.21 15.15 2.91
CA GLY A 335 -9.90 14.38 3.95
C GLY A 335 -8.91 13.45 4.64
N VAL A 336 -8.84 13.49 5.97
CA VAL A 336 -7.82 12.79 6.76
C VAL A 336 -8.44 12.06 7.95
N PHE A 337 -7.70 11.12 8.52
CA PHE A 337 -8.05 10.52 9.80
C PHE A 337 -7.46 11.32 10.98
N ARG A 338 -8.15 11.31 12.10
CA ARG A 338 -7.81 12.04 13.33
C ARG A 338 -6.48 11.60 13.94
N ASP A 339 -6.12 10.32 13.78
CA ASP A 339 -4.88 9.72 14.30
C ASP A 339 -3.66 9.99 13.42
N LYS A 340 -3.81 10.74 12.32
CA LYS A 340 -2.70 11.11 11.43
C LYS A 340 -2.14 12.50 11.79
N GLN A 341 -0.92 12.75 11.34
CA GLN A 341 -0.26 14.05 11.52
C GLN A 341 -0.83 15.09 10.52
N TYR A 342 -2.15 15.30 10.57
CA TYR A 342 -2.87 16.11 9.59
C TYR A 342 -2.46 17.58 9.58
N GLU A 343 -2.03 18.14 10.73
CA GLU A 343 -1.52 19.52 10.79
C GLU A 343 -0.24 19.68 9.95
N ALA A 344 0.72 18.75 10.05
CA ALA A 344 1.92 18.76 9.25
C ALA A 344 1.67 18.55 7.75
N ILE A 345 0.63 17.78 7.39
CA ILE A 345 0.17 17.64 6.01
C ILE A 345 -0.42 18.96 5.52
N ALA A 346 -1.30 19.60 6.32
CA ALA A 346 -1.92 20.89 6.01
C ALA A 346 -0.86 22.00 5.84
N GLU A 347 0.08 22.12 6.76
CA GLU A 347 1.20 23.08 6.70
C GLU A 347 1.96 22.99 5.38
N ARG A 348 2.24 21.76 4.93
CA ARG A 348 2.99 21.51 3.70
C ARG A 348 2.18 21.76 2.43
N MET A 349 0.93 21.31 2.41
CA MET A 349 0.13 21.27 1.18
C MET A 349 -0.69 22.54 0.97
N ALA A 350 -1.30 23.11 2.01
CA ALA A 350 -2.18 24.24 1.87
C ALA A 350 -1.56 25.45 1.13
N PRO A 351 -0.29 25.81 1.33
CA PRO A 351 0.32 26.94 0.59
C PRO A 351 0.36 26.77 -0.93
N MET A 352 0.28 25.52 -1.44
CA MET A 352 0.27 25.26 -2.89
C MET A 352 -1.10 25.48 -3.53
N ALA A 353 -2.16 25.32 -2.76
CA ALA A 353 -3.52 25.44 -3.28
C ALA A 353 -3.90 26.91 -3.52
N ARG A 354 -4.60 27.19 -4.62
CA ARG A 354 -5.38 28.42 -4.73
C ARG A 354 -6.55 28.38 -3.76
N GLU A 355 -7.25 27.26 -3.75
CA GLU A 355 -8.40 26.99 -2.89
C GLU A 355 -8.32 25.57 -2.34
N ILE A 356 -8.86 25.36 -1.14
CA ILE A 356 -8.84 24.04 -0.49
C ILE A 356 -10.21 23.74 0.14
N ILE A 357 -10.69 22.54 -0.10
CA ILE A 357 -11.96 22.02 0.38
C ILE A 357 -11.66 20.95 1.42
N ALA A 358 -12.00 21.25 2.67
CA ALA A 358 -12.01 20.27 3.74
C ALA A 358 -13.22 19.35 3.61
N MET A 359 -13.01 18.05 3.67
CA MET A 359 -14.07 17.04 3.65
C MET A 359 -13.83 15.97 4.69
N GLU A 360 -14.89 15.31 5.12
CA GLU A 360 -14.81 14.15 6.00
C GLU A 360 -14.68 12.87 5.15
N THR A 361 -13.83 11.93 5.61
CA THR A 361 -13.72 10.62 4.96
C THR A 361 -14.98 9.80 5.25
N PRO A 362 -15.71 9.29 4.22
CA PRO A 362 -16.96 8.59 4.43
C PRO A 362 -16.83 7.33 5.29
N ASP A 363 -17.88 7.00 6.01
CA ASP A 363 -18.12 5.72 6.70
C ASP A 363 -16.95 5.21 7.57
N ASN A 364 -16.17 6.12 8.16
CA ASN A 364 -15.04 5.74 8.99
C ASN A 364 -15.03 6.48 10.34
N PRO A 365 -15.08 5.78 11.48
CA PRO A 365 -15.12 6.40 12.81
C PRO A 365 -13.83 7.18 13.16
N ARG A 366 -12.74 6.96 12.42
CA ARG A 366 -11.46 7.66 12.58
C ARG A 366 -11.43 8.97 11.79
N ALA A 367 -12.46 9.28 11.00
CA ALA A 367 -12.50 10.49 10.19
C ALA A 367 -12.32 11.75 11.06
N LEU A 368 -11.51 12.70 10.61
CA LEU A 368 -11.46 14.04 11.17
C LEU A 368 -12.64 14.82 10.59
N PRO A 369 -13.52 15.44 11.42
CA PRO A 369 -14.61 16.23 10.94
C PRO A 369 -14.15 17.34 10.00
N ALA A 370 -14.86 17.54 8.89
CA ALA A 370 -14.50 18.50 7.85
C ALA A 370 -14.37 19.94 8.41
N LYS A 371 -15.21 20.30 9.39
CA LYS A 371 -15.14 21.62 10.04
C LYS A 371 -13.84 21.80 10.83
N GLU A 372 -13.44 20.79 11.60
CA GLU A 372 -12.19 20.81 12.39
C GLU A 372 -10.96 20.90 11.47
N LEU A 373 -10.97 20.14 10.36
CA LEU A 373 -9.94 20.25 9.34
C LEU A 373 -9.92 21.66 8.71
N GLY A 374 -11.09 22.24 8.41
CA GLY A 374 -11.20 23.60 7.87
C GLY A 374 -10.59 24.65 8.80
N GLU A 375 -10.78 24.53 10.12
CA GLU A 375 -10.17 25.42 11.11
C GLU A 375 -8.63 25.33 11.11
N VAL A 376 -8.08 24.11 10.92
CA VAL A 376 -6.63 23.92 10.78
C VAL A 376 -6.12 24.56 9.49
N LEU A 377 -6.81 24.38 8.38
CA LEU A 377 -6.43 24.94 7.07
C LEU A 377 -6.43 26.47 7.06
N CYS A 378 -7.33 27.11 7.80
CA CYS A 378 -7.37 28.57 7.97
C CYS A 378 -6.13 29.15 8.68
N ARG A 379 -5.26 28.32 9.25
CA ARG A 379 -3.94 28.78 9.78
C ARG A 379 -2.95 29.08 8.65
N TYR A 380 -3.17 28.52 7.45
CA TYR A 380 -2.25 28.58 6.31
C TYR A 380 -2.85 29.26 5.08
N LYS A 381 -4.16 29.48 5.08
CA LYS A 381 -4.94 30.12 4.00
C LYS A 381 -5.92 31.13 4.59
N THR A 382 -6.37 32.10 3.77
CA THR A 382 -7.44 33.01 4.21
C THR A 382 -8.78 32.26 4.26
N PRO A 383 -9.72 32.69 5.12
CA PRO A 383 -11.03 32.02 5.23
C PRO A 383 -11.79 31.92 3.90
N GLU A 384 -11.58 32.87 2.99
CA GLU A 384 -12.24 32.91 1.66
C GLU A 384 -11.68 31.81 0.72
N GLN A 385 -10.52 31.27 1.03
CA GLN A 385 -9.86 30.21 0.26
C GLN A 385 -10.08 28.81 0.83
N VAL A 386 -10.76 28.69 1.99
CA VAL A 386 -11.04 27.43 2.67
C VAL A 386 -12.53 27.15 2.68
N TYR A 387 -12.92 26.04 2.09
CA TYR A 387 -14.30 25.59 2.03
C TYR A 387 -14.47 24.33 2.88
N VAL A 388 -15.68 24.10 3.36
CA VAL A 388 -16.04 22.88 4.10
C VAL A 388 -17.19 22.20 3.37
N ALA A 389 -17.02 20.95 3.02
CA ALA A 389 -18.05 20.16 2.35
C ALA A 389 -18.60 19.06 3.27
N ASP A 390 -19.93 18.89 3.23
CA ASP A 390 -20.65 17.93 4.07
C ASP A 390 -20.56 16.48 3.54
N SER A 391 -20.10 16.30 2.29
CA SER A 391 -19.95 14.99 1.67
C SER A 391 -18.87 15.02 0.60
N LEU A 392 -18.36 13.83 0.24
CA LEU A 392 -17.39 13.63 -0.84
C LEU A 392 -17.94 14.13 -2.18
N GLU A 393 -19.21 13.85 -2.47
CA GLU A 393 -19.88 14.31 -3.70
C GLU A 393 -19.92 15.86 -3.78
N LYS A 394 -20.34 16.53 -2.69
CA LYS A 394 -20.34 18.00 -2.64
C LYS A 394 -18.94 18.59 -2.75
N ALA A 395 -17.94 17.95 -2.13
CA ALA A 395 -16.55 18.36 -2.26
C ALA A 395 -16.09 18.30 -3.72
N LEU A 396 -16.38 17.22 -4.42
CA LEU A 396 -16.04 17.04 -5.83
C LEU A 396 -16.77 18.07 -6.73
N GLN A 397 -18.09 18.24 -6.56
CA GLN A 397 -18.88 19.22 -7.30
C GLN A 397 -18.34 20.65 -7.09
N LEU A 398 -18.01 21.01 -5.84
CA LEU A 398 -17.43 22.31 -5.52
C LEU A 398 -16.04 22.47 -6.15
N GLY A 399 -15.19 21.44 -6.07
CA GLY A 399 -13.87 21.43 -6.70
C GLY A 399 -13.96 21.67 -8.22
N MET A 400 -14.89 20.97 -8.89
CA MET A 400 -15.15 21.15 -10.32
C MET A 400 -15.67 22.55 -10.67
N LYS A 401 -16.47 23.16 -9.78
CA LYS A 401 -16.97 24.53 -9.97
C LYS A 401 -15.88 25.59 -9.78
N LEU A 402 -14.98 25.40 -8.84
CA LEU A 402 -13.90 26.33 -8.53
C LEU A 402 -12.76 26.25 -9.54
N ALA A 403 -12.49 25.06 -10.08
CA ALA A 403 -11.41 24.85 -11.03
C ALA A 403 -11.74 25.39 -12.42
N GLY A 404 -10.80 26.15 -13.00
CA GLY A 404 -10.77 26.44 -14.42
C GLY A 404 -10.25 25.24 -15.24
N LYS A 405 -10.39 25.28 -16.56
CA LYS A 405 -9.93 24.19 -17.46
C LYS A 405 -8.45 23.86 -17.32
N GLU A 406 -7.64 24.85 -16.99
CA GLU A 406 -6.18 24.71 -16.86
C GLU A 406 -5.73 24.34 -15.45
N ASP A 407 -6.65 24.32 -14.47
CA ASP A 407 -6.33 24.00 -13.09
C ASP A 407 -6.25 22.49 -12.87
N VAL A 408 -5.71 22.13 -11.71
CA VAL A 408 -5.59 20.73 -11.28
C VAL A 408 -6.31 20.56 -9.95
N ILE A 409 -7.34 19.71 -9.94
CA ILE A 409 -8.00 19.26 -8.72
C ILE A 409 -7.20 18.09 -8.17
N VAL A 410 -6.84 18.13 -6.89
CA VAL A 410 -6.08 17.06 -6.23
C VAL A 410 -6.81 16.61 -4.97
N ALA A 411 -7.24 15.37 -4.95
CA ALA A 411 -7.86 14.75 -3.78
C ALA A 411 -6.86 13.86 -3.04
N PHE A 412 -6.63 14.13 -1.74
CA PHE A 412 -5.64 13.41 -0.93
C PHE A 412 -5.98 13.43 0.57
N GLY A 413 -5.20 12.68 1.35
CA GLY A 413 -5.28 12.62 2.81
C GLY A 413 -5.71 11.25 3.36
N SER A 414 -6.38 10.44 2.56
CA SER A 414 -6.72 9.05 2.90
C SER A 414 -6.92 8.21 1.65
N LEU A 415 -6.58 6.93 1.74
CA LEU A 415 -6.92 5.94 0.70
C LEU A 415 -8.40 5.56 0.72
N SER A 416 -9.07 5.71 1.86
CA SER A 416 -10.41 5.17 2.11
C SER A 416 -11.52 5.76 1.21
N PHE A 417 -11.35 6.98 0.72
CA PHE A 417 -12.36 7.63 -0.15
C PHE A 417 -12.02 7.57 -1.64
N ILE A 418 -10.82 7.09 -2.03
CA ILE A 418 -10.37 7.12 -3.43
C ILE A 418 -11.29 6.30 -4.34
N GLY A 419 -11.71 5.13 -3.88
CA GLY A 419 -12.62 4.27 -4.65
C GLY A 419 -13.97 4.94 -4.91
N ASP A 420 -14.55 5.56 -3.89
CA ASP A 420 -15.82 6.26 -4.01
C ASP A 420 -15.71 7.54 -4.86
N LEU A 421 -14.61 8.28 -4.69
CA LEU A 421 -14.32 9.44 -5.54
C LEU A 421 -14.16 9.05 -7.01
N THR A 422 -13.52 7.91 -7.28
CA THR A 422 -13.38 7.38 -8.65
C THR A 422 -14.75 7.10 -9.27
N LYS A 423 -15.64 6.38 -8.55
CA LYS A 423 -17.01 6.11 -9.01
C LYS A 423 -17.82 7.40 -9.23
N LEU A 424 -17.71 8.38 -8.33
CA LEU A 424 -18.35 9.67 -8.47
C LEU A 424 -17.84 10.44 -9.69
N SER A 425 -16.53 10.36 -9.97
CA SER A 425 -15.92 11.05 -11.11
C SER A 425 -16.36 10.50 -12.47
N GLU A 426 -16.73 9.20 -12.55
CA GLU A 426 -17.26 8.58 -13.77
C GLU A 426 -18.64 9.12 -14.15
N ASN A 427 -19.40 9.66 -13.19
CA ASN A 427 -20.71 10.25 -13.38
C ASN A 427 -20.67 11.78 -13.63
N LEU A 428 -19.48 12.38 -13.69
CA LEU A 428 -19.33 13.79 -14.06
C LEU A 428 -19.36 13.92 -15.59
N GLU A 429 -20.39 14.58 -16.12
CA GLU A 429 -20.50 14.95 -17.53
C GLU A 429 -19.45 16.00 -17.96
#